data_e33a97045eeff01ea7bc2a2cd045a246
#
_entry.id   e33a97045eeff01ea7bc2a2cd045a246
#
_cell.length_a   1.000
_cell.length_b   1.000
_cell.length_c   1.000
_cell.angle_alpha   90.00
_cell.angle_beta   90.00
_cell.angle_gamma   90.00
#
_symmetry.space_group_name_H-M   'P 1'
#
loop_
_entity.id
_entity.type
_entity.pdbx_description
1 polymer ?
#
loop_
_entity_poly.entity_id
_entity_poly.type
_entity_poly.pdbx_seq_one_letter_code
_entity_poly.pdbx_strand_id
1 'polypeptide(L)'
;ALGVAQILSQRGELIHGSIKFIFQPAEEGPPEGEEGGASLMIKEGALENPRPQAIFGLHTSPSLEAGQIGVRPGATMAASDGFTITIRGKKAHGAQPHLGVDAVVVAAECVMALQTIRSRRTDSTQPLVISVGMIHGGNRFNIIADEVKLEGTIRTLDEEVRRRVPELMRQTLDGVTSVYGASYDFDYKRRTAIVFNDPALVDETLRVMKQVLGNDNVIPLPPFMVSEDYSYYQQV
;
A
#
# COMPACT_ATOMS: atom_id res chain seq x y z
N ALA A 1 6.07 -11.68 -19.96
CA ALA A 1 6.59 -13.01 -19.61
C ALA A 1 6.55 -13.99 -20.81
N LEU A 2 5.40 -14.20 -21.50
CA LEU A 2 5.29 -15.19 -22.61
C LEU A 2 6.29 -14.96 -23.75
N GLY A 3 6.48 -13.72 -24.21
CA GLY A 3 7.47 -13.40 -25.23
C GLY A 3 8.90 -13.72 -24.81
N VAL A 4 9.24 -13.43 -23.55
CA VAL A 4 10.55 -13.79 -22.96
C VAL A 4 10.71 -15.32 -22.93
N ALA A 5 9.67 -16.05 -22.46
CA ALA A 5 9.69 -17.51 -22.45
C ALA A 5 9.91 -18.09 -23.84
N GLN A 6 9.25 -17.56 -24.86
CA GLN A 6 9.39 -18.00 -26.25
C GLN A 6 10.84 -17.76 -26.77
N ILE A 7 11.41 -16.58 -26.52
CA ILE A 7 12.78 -16.27 -26.94
C ILE A 7 13.79 -17.20 -26.26
N LEU A 8 13.67 -17.35 -24.95
CA LEU A 8 14.62 -18.14 -24.16
C LEU A 8 14.52 -19.64 -24.44
N SER A 9 13.31 -20.16 -24.73
CA SER A 9 13.16 -21.58 -25.14
C SER A 9 13.89 -21.93 -26.44
N GLN A 10 14.10 -20.94 -27.32
CA GLN A 10 14.83 -21.09 -28.57
C GLN A 10 16.36 -20.86 -28.41
N ARG A 11 16.81 -20.45 -27.24
CA ARG A 11 18.20 -20.10 -26.92
C ARG A 11 18.70 -20.82 -25.66
N GLY A 12 18.21 -22.03 -25.41
CA GLY A 12 18.55 -22.80 -24.22
C GLY A 12 20.05 -23.01 -24.02
N GLU A 13 20.83 -23.07 -25.09
CA GLU A 13 22.28 -23.18 -25.08
C GLU A 13 23.01 -21.97 -24.46
N LEU A 14 22.36 -20.80 -24.38
CA LEU A 14 22.89 -19.59 -23.77
C LEU A 14 22.54 -19.45 -22.29
N ILE A 15 21.69 -20.34 -21.76
CA ILE A 15 21.21 -20.26 -20.36
C ILE A 15 22.12 -21.11 -19.47
N HIS A 16 22.87 -20.44 -18.62
CA HIS A 16 23.66 -21.09 -17.56
C HIS A 16 22.90 -21.07 -16.25
N GLY A 17 22.15 -22.13 -15.96
CA GLY A 17 21.25 -22.24 -14.79
C GLY A 17 19.81 -22.51 -15.14
N SER A 18 18.89 -22.03 -14.33
CA SER A 18 17.45 -22.24 -14.52
C SER A 18 16.69 -20.92 -14.50
N ILE A 19 15.70 -20.79 -15.37
CA ILE A 19 14.79 -19.66 -15.39
C ILE A 19 13.39 -20.19 -15.07
N LYS A 20 12.79 -19.68 -13.99
CA LYS A 20 11.44 -20.01 -13.59
C LYS A 20 10.50 -18.88 -14.03
N PHE A 21 9.46 -19.21 -14.79
CA PHE A 21 8.41 -18.28 -15.16
C PHE A 21 7.26 -18.40 -14.16
N ILE A 22 6.85 -17.27 -13.58
CA ILE A 22 5.71 -17.17 -12.66
C ILE A 22 4.61 -16.40 -13.39
N PHE A 23 3.48 -17.06 -13.63
CA PHE A 23 2.29 -16.45 -14.23
C PHE A 23 1.25 -16.28 -13.14
N GLN A 24 1.26 -15.10 -12.52
CA GLN A 24 0.44 -14.81 -11.37
C GLN A 24 -0.98 -14.39 -11.77
N PRO A 25 -2.04 -14.99 -11.19
CA PRO A 25 -3.41 -14.51 -11.29
C PRO A 25 -3.72 -13.52 -10.17
N ALA A 26 -4.78 -12.72 -10.34
CA ALA A 26 -5.42 -11.91 -9.30
C ALA A 26 -4.48 -10.93 -8.58
N GLU A 27 -3.60 -10.21 -9.32
CA GLU A 27 -2.74 -9.16 -8.76
C GLU A 27 -3.59 -8.01 -8.17
N GLU A 28 -4.66 -7.60 -8.86
CA GLU A 28 -5.59 -6.54 -8.43
C GLU A 28 -6.51 -6.96 -7.25
N GLY A 29 -6.34 -8.16 -6.77
CA GLY A 29 -7.09 -8.78 -5.68
C GLY A 29 -8.00 -9.91 -6.15
N PRO A 30 -8.09 -11.00 -5.37
CA PRO A 30 -9.02 -12.09 -5.64
C PRO A 30 -10.47 -11.65 -5.37
N PRO A 31 -11.46 -12.42 -5.86
CA PRO A 31 -12.85 -12.27 -5.45
C PRO A 31 -13.01 -12.32 -3.93
N GLU A 32 -14.10 -11.71 -3.43
CA GLU A 32 -14.36 -11.69 -1.98
C GLU A 32 -14.47 -13.13 -1.40
N GLY A 33 -13.71 -13.39 -0.35
CA GLY A 33 -13.65 -14.70 0.31
C GLY A 33 -12.67 -15.69 -0.32
N GLU A 34 -11.97 -15.33 -1.38
CA GLU A 34 -10.93 -16.15 -2.02
C GLU A 34 -9.52 -15.66 -1.69
N GLU A 35 -8.54 -16.56 -1.77
CA GLU A 35 -7.11 -16.21 -1.73
C GLU A 35 -6.58 -16.07 -3.18
N GLY A 36 -5.58 -15.22 -3.40
CA GLY A 36 -5.00 -15.00 -4.73
C GLY A 36 -3.71 -14.19 -4.68
N GLY A 37 -3.24 -13.81 -5.86
CA GLY A 37 -2.06 -12.98 -6.02
C GLY A 37 -0.75 -13.67 -5.61
N ALA A 38 0.28 -12.87 -5.35
CA ALA A 38 1.61 -13.33 -4.99
C ALA A 38 1.62 -14.15 -3.69
N SER A 39 0.81 -13.78 -2.71
CA SER A 39 0.75 -14.47 -1.41
C SER A 39 0.30 -15.92 -1.53
N LEU A 40 -0.72 -16.21 -2.35
CA LEU A 40 -1.17 -17.57 -2.62
C LEU A 40 -0.10 -18.35 -3.37
N MET A 41 0.52 -17.78 -4.39
CA MET A 41 1.58 -18.44 -5.17
C MET A 41 2.78 -18.81 -4.30
N ILE A 42 3.16 -17.96 -3.36
CA ILE A 42 4.23 -18.27 -2.39
C ILE A 42 3.81 -19.44 -1.51
N LYS A 43 2.60 -19.42 -0.96
CA LYS A 43 2.02 -20.49 -0.13
C LYS A 43 1.98 -21.84 -0.88
N GLU A 44 1.75 -21.82 -2.18
CA GLU A 44 1.74 -22.99 -3.07
C GLU A 44 3.14 -23.40 -3.57
N GLY A 45 4.20 -22.74 -3.11
CA GLY A 45 5.58 -23.11 -3.40
C GLY A 45 6.13 -22.56 -4.72
N ALA A 46 5.59 -21.47 -5.25
CA ALA A 46 6.07 -20.87 -6.50
C ALA A 46 7.56 -20.48 -6.45
N LEU A 47 8.11 -20.21 -5.27
CA LEU A 47 9.53 -19.91 -5.07
C LEU A 47 10.37 -21.11 -4.64
N GLU A 48 9.81 -22.32 -4.65
CA GLU A 48 10.52 -23.55 -4.31
C GLU A 48 10.86 -24.35 -5.59
N ASN A 49 11.88 -25.18 -5.50
CA ASN A 49 12.28 -26.20 -6.49
C ASN A 49 12.27 -25.77 -7.98
N PRO A 50 13.22 -24.94 -8.45
CA PRO A 50 14.35 -24.37 -7.70
C PRO A 50 13.98 -23.07 -7.00
N ARG A 51 14.64 -22.78 -5.89
CA ARG A 51 14.54 -21.48 -5.24
C ARG A 51 15.30 -20.44 -6.07
N PRO A 52 14.66 -19.34 -6.49
CA PRO A 52 15.32 -18.31 -7.28
C PRO A 52 16.32 -17.51 -6.45
N GLN A 53 17.40 -17.06 -7.09
CA GLN A 53 18.39 -16.14 -6.48
C GLN A 53 18.02 -14.67 -6.73
N ALA A 54 17.25 -14.41 -7.79
CA ALA A 54 16.72 -13.09 -8.13
C ALA A 54 15.36 -13.27 -8.79
N ILE A 55 14.50 -12.27 -8.63
CA ILE A 55 13.20 -12.21 -9.27
C ILE A 55 13.04 -10.86 -9.98
N PHE A 56 12.43 -10.88 -11.16
CA PHE A 56 12.16 -9.70 -11.97
C PHE A 56 10.68 -9.62 -12.28
N GLY A 57 10.09 -8.45 -12.10
CA GLY A 57 8.75 -8.11 -12.55
C GLY A 57 8.81 -6.97 -13.57
N LEU A 58 7.93 -6.99 -14.57
CA LEU A 58 7.77 -5.91 -15.54
C LEU A 58 6.33 -5.42 -15.51
N HIS A 59 6.15 -4.18 -15.11
CA HIS A 59 4.86 -3.51 -15.09
C HIS A 59 4.72 -2.56 -16.28
N THR A 60 3.56 -2.52 -16.92
CA THR A 60 3.26 -1.52 -17.97
C THR A 60 3.08 -0.13 -17.35
N SER A 61 3.57 0.89 -18.01
CA SER A 61 3.42 2.28 -17.53
C SER A 61 2.87 3.18 -18.66
N PRO A 62 1.73 3.83 -18.46
CA PRO A 62 1.19 4.75 -19.46
C PRO A 62 1.98 6.07 -19.58
N SER A 63 2.92 6.32 -18.66
CA SER A 63 3.75 7.51 -18.65
C SER A 63 5.05 7.37 -19.46
N LEU A 64 5.34 6.18 -19.99
CA LEU A 64 6.51 5.89 -20.82
C LEU A 64 6.10 5.60 -22.25
N GLU A 65 6.92 6.05 -23.21
CA GLU A 65 6.72 5.73 -24.62
C GLU A 65 7.10 4.27 -24.94
N ALA A 66 6.53 3.72 -26.00
CA ALA A 66 6.92 2.41 -26.47
C ALA A 66 8.42 2.37 -26.82
N GLY A 67 9.12 1.37 -26.29
CA GLY A 67 10.59 1.27 -26.44
C GLY A 67 11.37 1.87 -25.27
N GLN A 68 10.73 2.58 -24.36
CA GLN A 68 11.33 3.05 -23.11
C GLN A 68 11.13 2.05 -21.97
N ILE A 69 12.09 2.01 -21.06
CA ILE A 69 11.99 1.29 -19.79
C ILE A 69 12.32 2.22 -18.63
N GLY A 70 11.47 2.20 -17.63
CA GLY A 70 11.69 2.93 -16.39
C GLY A 70 12.26 2.04 -15.29
N VAL A 71 13.23 2.54 -14.55
CA VAL A 71 13.85 1.79 -13.45
C VAL A 71 14.23 2.72 -12.31
N ARG A 72 14.18 2.18 -11.09
CA ARG A 72 14.58 2.86 -9.87
C ARG A 72 15.21 1.88 -8.89
N PRO A 73 16.41 2.17 -8.32
CA PRO A 73 16.92 1.44 -7.16
C PRO A 73 16.23 1.86 -5.86
N GLY A 74 16.16 0.96 -4.90
CA GLY A 74 15.56 1.23 -3.60
C GLY A 74 14.03 1.16 -3.60
N ALA A 75 13.41 1.86 -2.67
CA ALA A 75 11.96 1.89 -2.53
C ALA A 75 11.29 2.49 -3.78
N THR A 76 10.49 1.69 -4.47
CA THR A 76 9.92 2.03 -5.78
C THR A 76 8.41 2.22 -5.72
N MET A 77 7.68 1.31 -5.07
CA MET A 77 6.23 1.41 -4.88
C MET A 77 5.88 1.29 -3.40
N ALA A 78 4.85 2.01 -2.98
CA ALA A 78 4.53 2.17 -1.57
C ALA A 78 3.92 0.90 -0.96
N ALA A 79 4.13 0.74 0.35
CA ALA A 79 3.29 -0.15 1.15
C ALA A 79 1.83 0.33 1.13
N SER A 80 0.92 -0.61 1.22
CA SER A 80 -0.51 -0.34 1.33
C SER A 80 -1.05 -0.97 2.60
N ASP A 81 -1.59 -0.13 3.49
CA ASP A 81 -2.30 -0.59 4.68
C ASP A 81 -3.71 -0.01 4.70
N GLY A 82 -4.60 -0.68 5.41
CA GLY A 82 -5.98 -0.24 5.60
C GLY A 82 -6.28 0.03 7.06
N PHE A 83 -7.26 0.87 7.34
CA PHE A 83 -7.77 1.05 8.69
C PHE A 83 -9.28 1.23 8.71
N THR A 84 -9.88 0.83 9.82
CA THR A 84 -11.26 1.11 10.18
C THR A 84 -11.28 1.74 11.57
N ILE A 85 -11.99 2.85 11.73
CA ILE A 85 -12.23 3.51 13.00
C ILE A 85 -13.73 3.61 13.21
N THR A 86 -14.23 3.12 14.33
CA THR A 86 -15.63 3.28 14.72
C THR A 86 -15.69 4.21 15.92
N ILE A 87 -16.13 5.44 15.70
CA ILE A 87 -16.35 6.43 16.77
C ILE A 87 -17.66 6.09 17.46
N ARG A 88 -17.64 6.03 18.79
CA ARG A 88 -18.81 5.77 19.62
C ARG A 88 -19.13 6.96 20.49
N GLY A 89 -20.34 7.46 20.33
CA GLY A 89 -20.92 8.56 21.06
C GLY A 89 -22.16 8.15 21.85
N LYS A 90 -23.09 9.09 22.02
CA LYS A 90 -24.35 8.89 22.74
C LYS A 90 -25.49 9.64 22.06
N LYS A 91 -26.57 8.92 21.72
CA LYS A 91 -27.78 9.52 21.14
C LYS A 91 -28.41 10.58 22.01
N ALA A 92 -28.91 11.63 21.38
CA ALA A 92 -29.76 12.64 21.98
C ALA A 92 -30.67 13.29 20.92
N HIS A 93 -31.63 14.04 21.36
CA HIS A 93 -32.45 14.87 20.45
C HIS A 93 -31.57 15.99 19.86
N GLY A 94 -31.64 16.24 18.56
CA GLY A 94 -30.79 17.22 17.88
C GLY A 94 -30.87 18.64 18.44
N ALA A 95 -32.02 19.02 19.08
CA ALA A 95 -32.18 20.30 19.77
C ALA A 95 -31.62 20.30 21.23
N GLN A 96 -31.13 19.14 21.73
CA GLN A 96 -30.58 19.00 23.07
C GLN A 96 -29.23 18.27 23.03
N PRO A 97 -28.24 18.77 22.26
CA PRO A 97 -26.95 18.08 22.03
C PRO A 97 -26.14 17.88 23.32
N HIS A 98 -26.33 18.74 24.33
CA HIS A 98 -25.66 18.65 25.63
C HIS A 98 -26.04 17.39 26.45
N LEU A 99 -27.07 16.64 26.06
CA LEU A 99 -27.48 15.36 26.67
C LEU A 99 -26.86 14.14 25.99
N GLY A 100 -26.19 14.33 24.87
CA GLY A 100 -25.52 13.29 24.07
C GLY A 100 -24.03 13.50 23.93
N VAL A 101 -23.42 12.65 23.09
CA VAL A 101 -22.05 12.79 22.58
C VAL A 101 -22.15 12.60 21.06
N ASP A 102 -21.88 13.65 20.30
CA ASP A 102 -22.10 13.67 18.85
C ASP A 102 -20.95 12.97 18.12
N ALA A 103 -21.20 11.72 17.72
CA ALA A 103 -20.22 10.93 16.98
C ALA A 103 -19.86 11.54 15.61
N VAL A 104 -20.75 12.33 14.99
CA VAL A 104 -20.46 13.01 13.71
C VAL A 104 -19.44 14.12 13.90
N VAL A 105 -19.61 14.94 14.93
CA VAL A 105 -18.66 16.03 15.26
C VAL A 105 -17.29 15.43 15.62
N VAL A 106 -17.26 14.42 16.49
CA VAL A 106 -16.01 13.75 16.90
C VAL A 106 -15.31 13.11 15.71
N ALA A 107 -16.05 12.45 14.80
CA ALA A 107 -15.47 11.84 13.60
C ALA A 107 -14.89 12.90 12.65
N ALA A 108 -15.54 14.03 12.47
CA ALA A 108 -15.02 15.14 11.66
C ALA A 108 -13.70 15.70 12.23
N GLU A 109 -13.63 15.90 13.53
CA GLU A 109 -12.39 16.29 14.23
C GLU A 109 -11.30 15.24 14.09
N CYS A 110 -11.61 13.94 14.22
CA CYS A 110 -10.68 12.85 14.00
C CYS A 110 -10.10 12.89 12.58
N VAL A 111 -10.93 13.09 11.55
CA VAL A 111 -10.48 13.20 10.15
C VAL A 111 -9.47 14.33 10.00
N MET A 112 -9.76 15.52 10.56
CA MET A 112 -8.84 16.67 10.50
C MET A 112 -7.57 16.44 11.30
N ALA A 113 -7.67 15.88 12.50
CA ALA A 113 -6.53 15.62 13.36
C ALA A 113 -5.56 14.58 12.77
N LEU A 114 -6.08 13.53 12.14
CA LEU A 114 -5.28 12.51 11.47
C LEU A 114 -4.38 13.09 10.37
N GLN A 115 -4.80 14.18 9.68
CA GLN A 115 -3.96 14.85 8.68
C GLN A 115 -2.70 15.48 9.29
N THR A 116 -2.73 15.80 10.59
CA THR A 116 -1.57 16.37 11.29
C THR A 116 -0.43 15.36 11.47
N ILE A 117 -0.71 14.07 11.43
CA ILE A 117 0.33 13.02 11.50
C ILE A 117 1.32 13.22 10.35
N ARG A 118 0.83 13.39 9.11
CA ARG A 118 1.69 13.63 7.95
C ARG A 118 2.39 15.00 8.05
N SER A 119 1.65 16.04 8.40
CA SER A 119 2.14 17.42 8.30
C SER A 119 2.95 17.90 9.50
N ARG A 120 2.85 17.25 10.69
CA ARG A 120 3.46 17.72 11.93
C ARG A 120 4.20 16.66 12.72
N ARG A 121 4.03 15.36 12.43
CA ARG A 121 4.60 14.27 13.23
C ARG A 121 5.46 13.29 12.40
N THR A 122 5.53 13.50 11.10
CA THR A 122 6.37 12.75 10.15
C THR A 122 7.39 13.72 9.54
N ASP A 123 8.62 13.27 9.35
CA ASP A 123 9.64 14.05 8.66
C ASP A 123 9.13 14.46 7.26
N SER A 124 9.35 15.74 6.89
CA SER A 124 8.83 16.29 5.64
C SER A 124 9.40 15.60 4.40
N THR A 125 10.59 14.99 4.51
CA THR A 125 11.26 14.25 3.44
C THR A 125 10.74 12.81 3.29
N GLN A 126 10.04 12.28 4.30
CA GLN A 126 9.49 10.92 4.28
C GLN A 126 8.08 10.91 3.67
N PRO A 127 7.85 10.15 2.60
CA PRO A 127 6.52 10.04 1.99
C PRO A 127 5.55 9.30 2.91
N LEU A 128 4.42 9.94 3.19
CA LEU A 128 3.29 9.34 3.92
C LEU A 128 1.98 9.90 3.38
N VAL A 129 1.04 9.03 3.08
CA VAL A 129 -0.36 9.36 2.78
C VAL A 129 -1.26 8.70 3.81
N ILE A 130 -2.18 9.44 4.39
CA ILE A 130 -3.28 8.95 5.23
C ILE A 130 -4.55 9.53 4.63
N SER A 131 -5.38 8.67 4.06
CA SER A 131 -6.64 9.08 3.43
C SER A 131 -7.81 8.37 4.09
N VAL A 132 -8.80 9.14 4.55
CA VAL A 132 -10.12 8.63 4.93
C VAL A 132 -10.95 8.64 3.65
N GLY A 133 -11.28 7.47 3.13
CA GLY A 133 -12.02 7.31 1.88
C GLY A 133 -13.53 7.17 2.09
N MET A 134 -13.96 6.71 3.27
CA MET A 134 -15.38 6.53 3.60
C MET A 134 -15.68 7.03 5.00
N ILE A 135 -16.86 7.65 5.14
CA ILE A 135 -17.45 8.08 6.39
C ILE A 135 -18.95 7.76 6.38
N HIS A 136 -19.39 6.96 7.34
CA HIS A 136 -20.78 6.54 7.46
C HIS A 136 -21.28 6.68 8.88
N GLY A 137 -22.41 7.35 9.08
CA GLY A 137 -23.02 7.50 10.40
C GLY A 137 -24.32 8.29 10.40
N GLY A 138 -25.03 8.22 11.52
CA GLY A 138 -26.30 8.87 11.70
C GLY A 138 -27.48 8.12 11.06
N ASN A 139 -28.67 8.27 11.67
CA ASN A 139 -29.89 7.58 11.24
C ASN A 139 -31.02 8.55 10.85
N ARG A 140 -31.06 9.75 11.46
CA ARG A 140 -32.07 10.77 11.23
C ARG A 140 -31.46 12.16 11.41
N PHE A 141 -31.93 13.12 10.61
CA PHE A 141 -31.44 14.49 10.59
C PHE A 141 -31.59 15.25 11.93
N ASN A 142 -32.54 14.84 12.78
CA ASN A 142 -32.86 15.49 14.06
C ASN A 142 -32.45 14.68 15.30
N ILE A 143 -31.60 13.68 15.14
CA ILE A 143 -31.03 12.85 16.22
C ILE A 143 -29.52 12.89 16.15
N ILE A 144 -28.88 13.20 17.27
CA ILE A 144 -27.44 13.08 17.45
C ILE A 144 -27.02 11.63 17.23
N ALA A 145 -26.06 11.41 16.36
CA ALA A 145 -25.54 10.07 16.05
C ALA A 145 -24.70 9.53 17.22
N ASP A 146 -24.89 8.27 17.53
CA ASP A 146 -24.11 7.54 18.53
C ASP A 146 -22.97 6.71 17.93
N GLU A 147 -22.93 6.59 16.61
CA GLU A 147 -21.87 5.86 15.92
C GLU A 147 -21.55 6.48 14.56
N VAL A 148 -20.23 6.54 14.24
CA VAL A 148 -19.73 6.88 12.90
C VAL A 148 -18.56 5.96 12.59
N LYS A 149 -18.58 5.33 11.42
CA LYS A 149 -17.51 4.51 10.88
C LYS A 149 -16.69 5.29 9.86
N LEU A 150 -15.38 5.28 10.02
CA LEU A 150 -14.39 5.80 9.08
C LEU A 150 -13.58 4.63 8.52
N GLU A 151 -13.34 4.62 7.22
CA GLU A 151 -12.45 3.66 6.58
C GLU A 151 -11.46 4.38 5.68
N GLY A 152 -10.22 3.87 5.67
CA GLY A 152 -9.19 4.57 4.94
C GLY A 152 -7.97 3.73 4.60
N THR A 153 -7.02 4.39 3.97
CA THR A 153 -5.79 3.77 3.49
C THR A 153 -4.57 4.57 3.91
N ILE A 154 -3.46 3.86 4.07
CA ILE A 154 -2.15 4.42 4.36
C ILE A 154 -1.17 3.95 3.30
N ARG A 155 -0.31 4.88 2.84
CA ARG A 155 0.78 4.62 1.90
C ARG A 155 2.06 5.23 2.42
N THR A 156 3.16 4.49 2.33
CA THR A 156 4.50 4.99 2.64
C THR A 156 5.57 4.20 1.89
N LEU A 157 6.72 4.83 1.70
CA LEU A 157 7.92 4.23 1.11
C LEU A 157 9.00 3.94 2.17
N ASP A 158 8.66 4.05 3.46
CA ASP A 158 9.57 3.89 4.58
C ASP A 158 8.95 2.96 5.63
N GLU A 159 9.63 1.86 5.96
CA GLU A 159 9.11 0.86 6.90
C GLU A 159 9.15 1.36 8.37
N GLU A 160 10.05 2.28 8.70
CA GLU A 160 10.08 2.91 10.02
C GLU A 160 8.84 3.78 10.22
N VAL A 161 8.50 4.61 9.22
CA VAL A 161 7.27 5.39 9.20
C VAL A 161 6.06 4.45 9.30
N ARG A 162 6.01 3.40 8.47
CA ARG A 162 4.92 2.41 8.47
C ARG A 162 4.67 1.82 9.85
N ARG A 163 5.74 1.48 10.57
CA ARG A 163 5.67 0.89 11.91
C ARG A 163 5.10 1.86 12.94
N ARG A 164 5.39 3.15 12.82
CA ARG A 164 4.99 4.20 13.77
C ARG A 164 3.57 4.71 13.57
N VAL A 165 3.05 4.68 12.35
CA VAL A 165 1.74 5.28 12.00
C VAL A 165 0.59 4.77 12.86
N PRO A 166 0.40 3.46 13.13
CA PRO A 166 -0.72 2.99 13.95
C PRO A 166 -0.75 3.59 15.35
N GLU A 167 0.42 3.75 15.97
CA GLU A 167 0.54 4.35 17.30
C GLU A 167 0.26 5.86 17.26
N LEU A 168 0.75 6.56 16.25
CA LEU A 168 0.45 7.97 16.04
C LEU A 168 -1.05 8.20 15.83
N MET A 169 -1.73 7.29 15.12
CA MET A 169 -3.18 7.32 14.94
C MET A 169 -3.91 7.12 16.27
N ARG A 170 -3.52 6.11 17.07
CA ARG A 170 -4.14 5.89 18.40
C ARG A 170 -4.01 7.12 19.28
N GLN A 171 -2.81 7.67 19.44
CA GLN A 171 -2.59 8.88 20.24
C GLN A 171 -3.43 10.06 19.77
N THR A 172 -3.63 10.20 18.48
CA THR A 172 -4.47 11.25 17.90
C THR A 172 -5.93 11.02 18.23
N LEU A 173 -6.43 9.79 18.08
CA LEU A 173 -7.79 9.41 18.39
C LEU A 173 -8.08 9.54 19.89
N ASP A 174 -7.18 9.08 20.76
CA ASP A 174 -7.28 9.24 22.21
C ASP A 174 -7.43 10.72 22.61
N GLY A 175 -6.61 11.59 22.02
CA GLY A 175 -6.66 13.03 22.27
C GLY A 175 -8.00 13.64 21.88
N VAL A 176 -8.50 13.35 20.68
CA VAL A 176 -9.76 13.91 20.19
C VAL A 176 -10.95 13.34 20.97
N THR A 177 -11.05 12.01 21.11
CA THR A 177 -12.22 11.40 21.75
C THR A 177 -12.35 11.74 23.22
N SER A 178 -11.22 11.92 23.92
CA SER A 178 -11.23 12.31 25.34
C SER A 178 -11.84 13.68 25.59
N VAL A 179 -11.66 14.63 24.67
CA VAL A 179 -12.25 15.99 24.77
C VAL A 179 -13.78 15.94 24.81
N TYR A 180 -14.38 15.01 24.07
CA TYR A 180 -15.82 14.88 23.92
C TYR A 180 -16.46 13.83 24.80
N GLY A 181 -15.67 13.03 25.55
CA GLY A 181 -16.17 11.89 26.29
C GLY A 181 -16.68 10.77 25.39
N ALA A 182 -16.17 10.70 24.15
CA ALA A 182 -16.42 9.62 23.21
C ALA A 182 -15.43 8.47 23.41
N SER A 183 -15.71 7.32 22.80
CA SER A 183 -14.77 6.21 22.66
C SER A 183 -14.64 5.79 21.19
N TYR A 184 -13.71 4.89 20.91
CA TYR A 184 -13.55 4.37 19.55
C TYR A 184 -13.03 2.91 19.55
N ASP A 185 -13.32 2.21 18.46
CA ASP A 185 -12.65 0.99 18.09
C ASP A 185 -11.72 1.31 16.91
N PHE A 186 -10.51 0.74 16.89
CA PHE A 186 -9.54 0.96 15.82
C PHE A 186 -8.94 -0.37 15.37
N ASP A 187 -9.20 -0.72 14.10
CA ASP A 187 -8.61 -1.85 13.40
C ASP A 187 -7.63 -1.35 12.34
N TYR A 188 -6.41 -1.90 12.35
CA TYR A 188 -5.35 -1.56 11.41
C TYR A 188 -4.85 -2.83 10.73
N LYS A 189 -4.94 -2.88 9.41
CA LYS A 189 -4.58 -4.06 8.61
C LYS A 189 -3.36 -3.75 7.74
N ARG A 190 -2.23 -4.37 8.05
CA ARG A 190 -1.11 -4.41 7.13
C ARG A 190 -1.47 -5.26 5.92
N ARG A 191 -1.15 -4.74 4.73
CA ARG A 191 -1.36 -5.42 3.46
C ARG A 191 -0.02 -5.53 2.72
N THR A 192 0.05 -5.05 1.48
CA THR A 192 1.26 -5.12 0.65
C THR A 192 2.42 -4.33 1.29
N ALA A 193 3.62 -4.86 1.17
CA ALA A 193 4.83 -4.19 1.62
C ALA A 193 5.34 -3.17 0.59
N ILE A 194 6.45 -2.52 0.91
CA ILE A 194 7.16 -1.66 -0.03
C ILE A 194 7.83 -2.54 -1.08
N VAL A 195 7.65 -2.22 -2.37
CA VAL A 195 8.50 -2.80 -3.42
C VAL A 195 9.86 -2.13 -3.36
N PHE A 196 10.87 -2.92 -3.09
CA PHE A 196 12.25 -2.45 -2.95
C PHE A 196 13.14 -3.14 -3.98
N ASN A 197 13.66 -2.40 -4.94
CA ASN A 197 14.59 -2.93 -5.92
C ASN A 197 16.02 -2.91 -5.36
N ASP A 198 16.66 -4.07 -5.26
CA ASP A 198 18.04 -4.18 -4.81
C ASP A 198 18.97 -3.32 -5.69
N PRO A 199 19.73 -2.37 -5.12
CA PRO A 199 20.56 -1.45 -5.90
C PRO A 199 21.62 -2.15 -6.74
N ALA A 200 22.23 -3.23 -6.24
CA ALA A 200 23.27 -3.96 -6.99
C ALA A 200 22.67 -4.69 -8.19
N LEU A 201 21.51 -5.34 -8.00
CA LEU A 201 20.78 -5.98 -9.09
C LEU A 201 20.28 -4.97 -10.13
N VAL A 202 19.84 -3.79 -9.68
CA VAL A 202 19.46 -2.69 -10.58
C VAL A 202 20.67 -2.22 -11.41
N ASP A 203 21.82 -2.03 -10.79
CA ASP A 203 23.04 -1.59 -11.50
C ASP A 203 23.49 -2.58 -12.57
N GLU A 204 23.37 -3.88 -12.31
CA GLU A 204 23.65 -4.93 -13.29
C GLU A 204 22.65 -4.89 -14.44
N THR A 205 21.36 -4.79 -14.11
CA THR A 205 20.28 -4.77 -15.09
C THR A 205 20.33 -3.51 -15.96
N LEU A 206 20.66 -2.35 -15.38
CA LEU A 206 20.82 -1.08 -16.08
C LEU A 206 21.84 -1.15 -17.22
N ARG A 207 22.96 -1.86 -17.01
CA ARG A 207 23.97 -2.03 -18.06
C ARG A 207 23.39 -2.74 -19.28
N VAL A 208 22.64 -3.81 -19.04
CA VAL A 208 21.98 -4.60 -20.10
C VAL A 208 20.88 -3.78 -20.77
N MET A 209 20.05 -3.08 -20.02
CA MET A 209 18.98 -2.25 -20.56
C MET A 209 19.54 -1.17 -21.49
N LYS A 210 20.63 -0.48 -21.09
CA LYS A 210 21.28 0.56 -21.91
C LYS A 210 21.92 -0.01 -23.18
N GLN A 211 22.49 -1.22 -23.11
CA GLN A 211 23.04 -1.89 -24.28
C GLN A 211 21.96 -2.26 -25.32
N VAL A 212 20.79 -2.69 -24.84
CA VAL A 212 19.70 -3.16 -25.73
C VAL A 212 18.87 -2.00 -26.27
N LEU A 213 18.53 -1.03 -25.43
CA LEU A 213 17.59 0.05 -25.76
C LEU A 213 18.25 1.39 -26.09
N GLY A 214 19.54 1.56 -25.77
CA GLY A 214 20.21 2.84 -25.78
C GLY A 214 20.00 3.65 -24.50
N ASN A 215 20.93 4.57 -24.20
CA ASN A 215 20.91 5.34 -22.96
C ASN A 215 19.64 6.18 -22.80
N ASP A 216 19.15 6.78 -23.89
CA ASP A 216 18.02 7.72 -23.89
C ASP A 216 16.67 7.03 -23.63
N ASN A 217 16.61 5.71 -23.79
CA ASN A 217 15.40 4.93 -23.57
C ASN A 217 15.35 4.25 -22.20
N VAL A 218 16.34 4.47 -21.33
CA VAL A 218 16.35 4.00 -19.96
C VAL A 218 16.12 5.18 -19.02
N ILE A 219 14.89 5.28 -18.50
CA ILE A 219 14.39 6.44 -17.78
C ILE A 219 14.48 6.21 -16.27
N PRO A 220 15.17 7.07 -15.51
CA PRO A 220 15.11 7.03 -14.06
C PRO A 220 13.72 7.44 -13.57
N LEU A 221 13.07 6.58 -12.78
CA LEU A 221 11.71 6.85 -12.27
C LEU A 221 11.74 7.47 -10.87
N PRO A 222 10.79 8.38 -10.57
CA PRO A 222 10.48 8.73 -9.19
C PRO A 222 9.82 7.54 -8.50
N PRO A 223 9.75 7.53 -7.15
CA PRO A 223 8.95 6.52 -6.44
C PRO A 223 7.45 6.77 -6.64
N PHE A 224 6.65 5.70 -6.60
CA PHE A 224 5.21 5.75 -6.75
C PHE A 224 4.50 5.46 -5.43
N MET A 225 3.40 6.17 -5.18
CA MET A 225 2.57 5.93 -3.98
C MET A 225 1.47 4.89 -4.20
N VAL A 226 1.43 4.22 -5.36
CA VAL A 226 0.66 3.01 -5.62
C VAL A 226 1.38 1.79 -5.02
N SER A 227 0.68 0.70 -4.84
CA SER A 227 1.22 -0.54 -4.27
C SER A 227 1.15 -1.67 -5.29
N GLU A 228 1.97 -2.70 -5.06
CA GLU A 228 2.10 -3.87 -5.93
C GLU A 228 2.33 -5.12 -5.07
N ASP A 229 1.60 -6.20 -5.31
CA ASP A 229 1.70 -7.41 -4.52
C ASP A 229 2.99 -8.21 -4.78
N TYR A 230 3.73 -7.88 -5.84
CA TYR A 230 5.10 -8.33 -6.07
C TYR A 230 5.98 -8.18 -4.82
N SER A 231 5.68 -7.21 -3.97
CA SER A 231 6.35 -6.98 -2.69
C SER A 231 6.36 -8.22 -1.78
N TYR A 232 5.39 -9.12 -1.89
CA TYR A 232 5.37 -10.36 -1.12
C TYR A 232 6.48 -11.32 -1.50
N TYR A 233 6.84 -11.43 -2.80
CA TYR A 233 7.96 -12.24 -3.24
C TYR A 233 9.30 -11.78 -2.66
N GLN A 234 9.42 -10.50 -2.32
CA GLN A 234 10.64 -9.92 -1.77
C GLN A 234 10.82 -10.15 -0.25
N GLN A 235 9.83 -10.75 0.41
CA GLN A 235 9.85 -11.00 1.86
C GLN A 235 10.26 -12.43 2.23
N VAL A 236 10.51 -13.31 1.26
CA VAL A 236 10.80 -14.75 1.45
C VAL A 236 12.17 -15.18 0.94
#